data_40357ab779f108aeecc1c9c47d41a8a4
#
_entry.id   40357ab779f108aeecc1c9c47d41a8a4
#
_cell.length_a   1.000
_cell.length_b   1.000
_cell.length_c   1.000
_cell.angle_alpha   90.00
_cell.angle_beta   90.00
_cell.angle_gamma   90.00
#
_symmetry.space_group_name_H-M   'P 1'
#
loop_
_entity.id
_entity.type
_entity.pdbx_description
1 polymer ?
#
loop_
_entity_poly.entity_id
_entity_poly.type
_entity_poly.pdbx_seq_one_letter_code
_entity_poly.pdbx_strand_id
1 'polypeptide(L)'
;MSSLKTMYIKRLFIILMTTAVLFSACKALCLPSFAQQNIGRASGTVSSPEILDNGQVTFRVRAPKAQTVRVLGDWVNGTAALTQGADGIWEYTTAPLPSELYTYRIDIDGIPGLDPANPFTLRDVGTTFSYFYVGGGVADDYQVQDVPHGTVEQLWYPSAATGTARRLSVYLPAAYDGKKRFPVLYLLHGSGGDETAWLELGKAARILDNLIARGEAVPMIVVMPNGNISVSAAPGETSANLAFRPVMSDRIPGNYKNGTYEAAFPEIVSFVDRTFRTVRKRESRAVAGLSMGGFHSLYISLNHPDLFAWTGLFSAGLVSQFASDMSVYADRPAKLLQYREKGCRLFWIAIGKDDFLYGVNRDFRAELDALGFPYEYHESTRGHLWCNWRQYLLQFLPRLFR
;
A
#
# COMPACT_ATOMS: atom_id res chain seq x y z
N MET A 1 51.90 -52.32 47.74
CA MET A 1 50.84 -52.35 46.66
C MET A 1 49.52 -51.65 47.04
N SER A 2 49.27 -51.29 48.27
CA SER A 2 48.02 -50.66 48.75
C SER A 2 47.93 -49.16 48.44
N SER A 3 49.06 -48.45 48.54
CA SER A 3 49.08 -46.96 48.36
C SER A 3 48.80 -46.47 46.93
N LEU A 4 49.28 -47.22 45.93
CA LEU A 4 49.06 -46.85 44.52
C LEU A 4 47.57 -47.00 44.05
N LYS A 5 46.89 -48.03 44.52
CA LYS A 5 45.49 -48.26 44.23
C LYS A 5 44.56 -47.11 44.76
N THR A 6 44.89 -46.67 45.99
CA THR A 6 44.13 -45.59 46.64
C THR A 6 44.32 -44.22 45.91
N MET A 7 45.50 -44.00 45.39
CA MET A 7 45.80 -42.78 44.61
C MET A 7 45.12 -42.76 43.22
N TYR A 8 45.02 -43.90 42.55
CA TYR A 8 44.32 -44.08 41.29
C TYR A 8 42.82 -43.90 41.46
N ILE A 9 42.23 -44.45 42.52
CA ILE A 9 40.77 -44.27 42.76
C ILE A 9 40.44 -42.81 43.09
N LYS A 10 41.25 -42.10 43.85
CA LYS A 10 41.06 -40.67 44.13
C LYS A 10 41.18 -39.82 42.87
N ARG A 11 42.13 -40.09 41.96
CA ARG A 11 42.28 -39.40 40.70
C ARG A 11 41.07 -39.65 39.74
N LEU A 12 40.61 -40.92 39.70
CA LEU A 12 39.44 -41.29 38.91
C LEU A 12 38.16 -40.58 39.40
N PHE A 13 38.00 -40.44 40.72
CA PHE A 13 36.87 -39.77 41.35
C PHE A 13 36.90 -38.24 41.10
N ILE A 14 38.09 -37.63 41.12
CA ILE A 14 38.27 -36.22 40.81
C ILE A 14 37.98 -35.96 39.33
N ILE A 15 38.39 -36.80 38.40
CA ILE A 15 38.12 -36.69 36.96
C ILE A 15 36.63 -36.87 36.70
N LEU A 16 35.95 -37.81 37.32
CA LEU A 16 34.51 -38.02 37.21
C LEU A 16 33.70 -36.85 37.77
N MET A 17 34.12 -36.27 38.90
CA MET A 17 33.46 -35.09 39.47
C MET A 17 33.68 -33.84 38.63
N THR A 18 34.88 -33.62 38.07
CA THR A 18 35.15 -32.49 37.17
C THR A 18 34.42 -32.61 35.84
N THR A 19 34.30 -33.82 35.26
CA THR A 19 33.49 -34.04 34.06
C THR A 19 31.99 -33.87 34.33
N ALA A 20 31.49 -34.31 35.50
CA ALA A 20 30.06 -34.09 35.86
C ALA A 20 29.74 -32.62 36.10
N VAL A 21 30.65 -31.85 36.71
CA VAL A 21 30.49 -30.39 36.89
C VAL A 21 30.56 -29.64 35.55
N LEU A 22 31.47 -30.04 34.65
CA LEU A 22 31.55 -29.48 33.30
C LEU A 22 30.30 -29.81 32.45
N PHE A 23 29.74 -31.02 32.58
CA PHE A 23 28.49 -31.39 31.91
C PHE A 23 27.28 -30.67 32.50
N SER A 24 27.23 -30.42 33.82
CA SER A 24 26.18 -29.60 34.44
C SER A 24 26.31 -28.11 34.09
N ALA A 25 27.54 -27.58 34.04
CA ALA A 25 27.80 -26.20 33.61
C ALA A 25 27.50 -26.00 32.14
N CYS A 26 27.75 -26.97 31.26
CA CYS A 26 27.31 -26.92 29.84
C CYS A 26 25.79 -26.95 29.68
N LYS A 27 25.06 -27.68 30.55
CA LYS A 27 23.58 -27.64 30.53
C LYS A 27 23.01 -26.32 31.04
N ALA A 28 23.71 -25.65 31.97
CA ALA A 28 23.29 -24.33 32.46
C ALA A 28 23.62 -23.19 31.50
N LEU A 29 24.52 -23.41 30.53
CA LEU A 29 24.88 -22.43 29.48
C LEU A 29 24.17 -22.66 28.12
N CYS A 30 23.34 -23.71 28.02
CA CYS A 30 22.37 -23.78 26.93
C CYS A 30 21.25 -22.75 27.17
N LEU A 31 21.55 -21.49 26.95
CA LEU A 31 20.49 -20.51 26.67
C LEU A 31 19.65 -21.09 25.54
N PRO A 32 18.32 -21.02 25.64
CA PRO A 32 17.48 -21.44 24.53
C PRO A 32 17.96 -20.70 23.29
N SER A 33 18.39 -21.45 22.28
CA SER A 33 18.82 -20.87 21.02
C SER A 33 17.60 -20.19 20.38
N PHE A 34 17.54 -18.87 20.44
CA PHE A 34 16.56 -18.09 19.70
C PHE A 34 16.81 -18.15 18.18
N ALA A 35 17.78 -18.94 17.74
CA ALA A 35 18.11 -19.14 16.33
C ALA A 35 17.18 -20.14 15.61
N GLN A 36 16.22 -20.76 16.30
CA GLN A 36 15.24 -21.66 15.69
C GLN A 36 13.96 -20.87 15.37
N GLN A 37 13.37 -21.20 14.22
CA GLN A 37 12.05 -20.70 13.88
C GLN A 37 11.05 -21.06 15.00
N ASN A 38 10.36 -20.07 15.54
CA ASN A 38 9.36 -20.28 16.58
C ASN A 38 8.11 -20.90 15.96
N ILE A 39 7.99 -22.23 16.07
CA ILE A 39 6.82 -23.02 15.67
C ILE A 39 5.94 -23.40 16.87
N GLY A 40 6.27 -22.90 18.05
CA GLY A 40 5.51 -23.15 19.28
C GLY A 40 4.15 -22.44 19.23
N ARG A 41 3.08 -23.09 19.72
CA ARG A 41 1.82 -22.44 19.96
C ARG A 41 2.00 -21.40 21.07
N ALA A 42 1.69 -20.14 20.80
CA ALA A 42 1.58 -19.12 21.83
C ALA A 42 0.43 -19.54 22.78
N SER A 43 0.78 -19.98 23.99
CA SER A 43 -0.22 -20.27 25.02
C SER A 43 -0.82 -18.96 25.52
N GLY A 44 -2.15 -18.87 25.58
CA GLY A 44 -2.87 -17.70 26.11
C GLY A 44 -3.10 -16.57 25.12
N THR A 45 -3.16 -16.85 23.83
CA THR A 45 -3.60 -15.90 22.82
C THR A 45 -5.09 -15.57 23.01
N VAL A 46 -5.39 -14.28 23.01
CA VAL A 46 -6.75 -13.77 22.89
C VAL A 46 -7.14 -13.70 21.41
N SER A 47 -8.44 -13.79 21.11
CA SER A 47 -8.93 -13.47 19.76
C SER A 47 -9.10 -11.96 19.64
N SER A 48 -8.35 -11.34 18.72
CA SER A 48 -8.41 -9.90 18.44
C SER A 48 -7.95 -9.61 17.01
N PRO A 49 -8.64 -8.74 16.26
CA PRO A 49 -10.00 -8.29 16.55
C PRO A 49 -11.02 -9.40 16.30
N GLU A 50 -12.14 -9.37 17.02
CA GLU A 50 -13.30 -10.22 16.75
C GLU A 50 -14.39 -9.36 16.09
N ILE A 51 -14.76 -9.71 14.87
CA ILE A 51 -15.81 -9.03 14.11
C ILE A 51 -17.13 -9.75 14.39
N LEU A 52 -18.12 -9.04 14.92
CA LEU A 52 -19.42 -9.57 15.27
C LEU A 52 -20.40 -9.41 14.08
N ASP A 53 -21.43 -10.26 14.02
CA ASP A 53 -22.43 -10.27 12.95
C ASP A 53 -23.18 -8.94 12.79
N ASN A 54 -23.27 -8.16 13.86
CA ASN A 54 -23.92 -6.84 13.85
C ASN A 54 -22.97 -5.69 13.43
N GLY A 55 -21.76 -6.02 12.98
CA GLY A 55 -20.74 -5.05 12.56
C GLY A 55 -19.95 -4.40 13.71
N GLN A 56 -20.20 -4.76 14.95
CA GLN A 56 -19.34 -4.37 16.07
C GLN A 56 -18.01 -5.12 16.00
N VAL A 57 -16.94 -4.52 16.54
CA VAL A 57 -15.60 -5.12 16.55
C VAL A 57 -15.05 -5.05 17.98
N THR A 58 -14.66 -6.21 18.51
CA THR A 58 -14.09 -6.34 19.85
C THR A 58 -12.57 -6.53 19.75
N PHE A 59 -11.84 -5.64 20.38
CA PHE A 59 -10.37 -5.71 20.53
C PHE A 59 -10.03 -6.26 21.91
N ARG A 60 -9.08 -7.19 21.98
CA ARG A 60 -8.59 -7.77 23.23
C ARG A 60 -7.08 -7.80 23.27
N VAL A 61 -6.49 -7.32 24.35
CA VAL A 61 -5.04 -7.29 24.54
C VAL A 61 -4.70 -7.86 25.91
N ARG A 62 -3.87 -8.89 25.96
CA ARG A 62 -3.33 -9.41 27.21
C ARG A 62 -2.13 -8.56 27.64
N ALA A 63 -2.35 -7.67 28.57
CA ALA A 63 -1.32 -6.77 29.13
C ALA A 63 -1.55 -6.56 30.62
N PRO A 64 -1.33 -7.61 31.48
CA PRO A 64 -1.73 -7.59 32.89
C PRO A 64 -0.99 -6.56 33.73
N LYS A 65 0.16 -6.05 33.27
CA LYS A 65 0.98 -5.05 33.97
C LYS A 65 0.86 -3.65 33.41
N ALA A 66 0.13 -3.47 32.31
CA ALA A 66 -0.06 -2.15 31.69
C ALA A 66 -0.90 -1.25 32.58
N GLN A 67 -0.62 0.06 32.55
CA GLN A 67 -1.41 1.10 33.20
C GLN A 67 -2.54 1.58 32.30
N THR A 68 -2.30 1.62 30.99
CA THR A 68 -3.24 2.06 29.98
C THR A 68 -3.11 1.23 28.71
N VAL A 69 -4.25 0.88 28.11
CA VAL A 69 -4.28 0.28 26.77
C VAL A 69 -5.34 1.02 25.95
N ARG A 70 -4.98 1.40 24.73
CA ARG A 70 -5.86 2.15 23.81
C ARG A 70 -5.78 1.55 22.41
N VAL A 71 -6.86 1.66 21.65
CA VAL A 71 -6.86 1.41 20.19
C VAL A 71 -6.89 2.75 19.45
N LEU A 72 -6.00 2.88 18.47
CA LEU A 72 -5.92 3.99 17.54
C LEU A 72 -6.37 3.47 16.16
N GLY A 73 -7.58 3.81 15.74
CA GLY A 73 -8.15 3.30 14.49
C GLY A 73 -8.71 4.41 13.61
N ASP A 74 -8.81 4.15 12.32
CA ASP A 74 -9.30 5.11 11.33
C ASP A 74 -10.83 5.31 11.33
N TRP A 75 -11.53 4.64 12.23
CA TRP A 75 -12.98 4.82 12.49
C TRP A 75 -13.30 5.74 13.68
N VAL A 76 -12.29 6.10 14.47
CA VAL A 76 -12.44 6.96 15.64
C VAL A 76 -11.66 8.26 15.47
N ASN A 77 -12.22 9.34 15.99
CA ASN A 77 -11.49 10.61 16.09
C ASN A 77 -10.59 10.58 17.34
N GLY A 78 -9.33 10.12 17.15
CA GLY A 78 -8.36 9.98 18.22
C GLY A 78 -8.17 8.53 18.66
N THR A 79 -8.41 8.23 19.94
CA THR A 79 -8.18 6.92 20.55
C THR A 79 -9.37 6.46 21.37
N ALA A 80 -9.61 5.13 21.41
CA ALA A 80 -10.56 4.54 22.36
C ALA A 80 -9.79 3.76 23.44
N ALA A 81 -10.13 4.00 24.72
CA ALA A 81 -9.54 3.28 25.84
C ALA A 81 -10.14 1.88 25.98
N LEU A 82 -9.30 0.89 26.24
CA LEU A 82 -9.73 -0.44 26.64
C LEU A 82 -9.89 -0.51 28.16
N THR A 83 -10.76 -1.39 28.64
CA THR A 83 -11.00 -1.64 30.06
C THR A 83 -10.37 -2.97 30.46
N GLN A 84 -9.63 -2.98 31.58
CA GLN A 84 -8.95 -4.19 32.07
C GLN A 84 -9.93 -5.08 32.86
N GLY A 85 -9.99 -6.36 32.45
CA GLY A 85 -10.68 -7.42 33.18
C GLY A 85 -9.82 -8.00 34.31
N ALA A 86 -10.44 -8.80 35.20
CA ALA A 86 -9.76 -9.43 36.33
C ALA A 86 -8.67 -10.44 35.91
N ASP A 87 -8.71 -10.95 34.69
CA ASP A 87 -7.75 -11.88 34.09
C ASP A 87 -6.53 -11.19 33.42
N GLY A 88 -6.48 -9.85 33.50
CA GLY A 88 -5.42 -9.03 32.90
C GLY A 88 -5.57 -8.84 31.40
N ILE A 89 -6.73 -9.15 30.83
CA ILE A 89 -7.11 -8.86 29.46
C ILE A 89 -7.79 -7.50 29.43
N TRP A 90 -7.36 -6.68 28.48
CA TRP A 90 -7.99 -5.38 28.17
C TRP A 90 -8.93 -5.55 27.00
N GLU A 91 -10.14 -4.99 27.10
CA GLU A 91 -11.16 -5.13 26.07
C GLU A 91 -11.82 -3.79 25.72
N TYR A 92 -12.16 -3.63 24.44
CA TYR A 92 -13.01 -2.55 23.93
C TYR A 92 -13.84 -3.07 22.76
N THR A 93 -15.14 -2.77 22.76
CA THR A 93 -16.05 -3.08 21.64
C THR A 93 -16.55 -1.77 21.02
N THR A 94 -16.45 -1.66 19.69
CA THR A 94 -16.91 -0.49 18.94
C THR A 94 -18.44 -0.42 18.88
N ALA A 95 -18.99 0.74 18.50
CA ALA A 95 -20.29 0.78 17.85
C ALA A 95 -20.22 -0.01 16.51
N PRO A 96 -21.36 -0.41 15.92
CA PRO A 96 -21.36 -1.03 14.59
C PRO A 96 -20.62 -0.17 13.57
N LEU A 97 -19.66 -0.76 12.88
CA LEU A 97 -18.87 -0.11 11.83
C LEU A 97 -19.45 -0.43 10.45
N PRO A 98 -19.50 0.54 9.52
CA PRO A 98 -19.82 0.29 8.13
C PRO A 98 -18.89 -0.74 7.47
N SER A 99 -19.35 -1.38 6.40
CA SER A 99 -18.51 -2.28 5.61
C SER A 99 -17.33 -1.51 5.01
N GLU A 100 -16.10 -1.87 5.43
CA GLU A 100 -14.84 -1.28 4.95
C GLU A 100 -13.63 -2.09 5.43
N LEU A 101 -12.44 -1.80 4.87
CA LEU A 101 -11.14 -2.20 5.42
C LEU A 101 -10.67 -1.11 6.38
N TYR A 102 -10.47 -1.48 7.63
CA TYR A 102 -10.02 -0.60 8.70
C TYR A 102 -8.59 -0.89 9.12
N THR A 103 -7.84 0.17 9.41
CA THR A 103 -6.48 0.10 9.95
C THR A 103 -6.43 0.57 11.38
N TYR A 104 -5.55 -0.04 12.19
CA TYR A 104 -5.41 0.32 13.59
C TYR A 104 -4.04 -0.03 14.17
N ARG A 105 -3.78 0.54 15.34
CA ARG A 105 -2.65 0.20 16.21
C ARG A 105 -3.14 0.06 17.65
N ILE A 106 -2.42 -0.69 18.45
CA ILE A 106 -2.62 -0.77 19.90
C ILE A 106 -1.55 0.08 20.58
N ASP A 107 -1.97 0.95 21.47
CA ASP A 107 -1.08 1.74 22.32
C ASP A 107 -1.08 1.13 23.73
N ILE A 108 0.08 0.72 24.21
CA ILE A 108 0.28 0.21 25.57
C ILE A 108 1.21 1.18 26.28
N ASP A 109 0.70 1.86 27.32
CA ASP A 109 1.45 2.82 28.16
C ASP A 109 2.18 3.90 27.34
N GLY A 110 1.53 4.39 26.26
CA GLY A 110 2.08 5.44 25.39
C GLY A 110 2.97 4.91 24.24
N ILE A 111 3.11 3.60 24.08
CA ILE A 111 3.90 2.99 23.00
C ILE A 111 2.94 2.36 21.99
N PRO A 112 2.69 3.01 20.84
CA PRO A 112 1.83 2.45 19.81
C PRO A 112 2.54 1.36 19.01
N GLY A 113 1.91 0.19 18.89
CA GLY A 113 2.40 -1.00 18.19
C GLY A 113 1.33 -1.72 17.38
N LEU A 114 1.69 -2.83 16.79
CA LEU A 114 0.74 -3.75 16.16
C LEU A 114 -0.06 -4.50 17.23
N ASP A 115 -1.25 -4.97 16.85
CA ASP A 115 -1.99 -5.92 17.67
C ASP A 115 -1.27 -7.28 17.67
N PRO A 116 -0.79 -7.75 18.83
CA PRO A 116 -0.01 -9.00 18.89
C PRO A 116 -0.86 -10.25 18.57
N ALA A 117 -2.18 -10.15 18.59
CA ALA A 117 -3.09 -11.24 18.26
C ALA A 117 -3.54 -11.22 16.79
N ASN A 118 -3.27 -10.15 16.04
CA ASN A 118 -3.66 -10.00 14.65
C ASN A 118 -2.45 -10.14 13.70
N PRO A 119 -2.36 -11.23 12.90
CA PRO A 119 -1.30 -11.39 11.92
C PRO A 119 -1.48 -10.53 10.66
N PHE A 120 -2.63 -9.88 10.47
CA PHE A 120 -2.91 -9.07 9.30
C PHE A 120 -2.30 -7.68 9.46
N THR A 121 -1.26 -7.41 8.68
CA THR A 121 -0.54 -6.14 8.72
C THR A 121 -0.40 -5.54 7.33
N LEU A 122 -0.30 -4.22 7.27
CA LEU A 122 0.04 -3.47 6.07
C LEU A 122 0.89 -2.24 6.44
N ARG A 123 1.67 -1.76 5.47
CA ARG A 123 2.50 -0.57 5.64
C ARG A 123 1.91 0.59 4.84
N ASP A 124 1.71 1.72 5.49
CA ASP A 124 1.41 2.99 4.84
C ASP A 124 2.55 3.97 5.13
N VAL A 125 3.25 4.40 4.09
CA VAL A 125 4.48 5.21 4.15
C VAL A 125 5.53 4.55 5.08
N GLY A 126 5.77 5.11 6.25
CA GLY A 126 6.72 4.62 7.25
C GLY A 126 6.08 3.92 8.44
N THR A 127 4.77 3.76 8.47
CA THR A 127 4.03 3.17 9.59
C THR A 127 3.42 1.84 9.20
N THR A 128 3.59 0.82 10.05
CA THR A 128 2.90 -0.46 9.92
C THR A 128 1.67 -0.47 10.82
N PHE A 129 0.56 -0.94 10.27
CA PHE A 129 -0.73 -1.05 10.92
C PHE A 129 -1.19 -2.51 10.94
N SER A 130 -1.95 -2.89 11.96
CA SER A 130 -2.85 -4.03 11.88
C SER A 130 -4.10 -3.63 11.11
N TYR A 131 -4.77 -4.58 10.46
CA TYR A 131 -6.02 -4.30 9.74
C TYR A 131 -7.05 -5.43 9.88
N PHE A 132 -8.30 -5.10 9.59
CA PHE A 132 -9.41 -6.04 9.51
C PHE A 132 -10.43 -5.56 8.48
N TYR A 133 -11.36 -6.45 8.12
CA TYR A 133 -12.50 -6.13 7.28
C TYR A 133 -13.79 -6.22 8.08
N VAL A 134 -14.71 -5.28 7.87
CA VAL A 134 -16.12 -5.45 8.17
C VAL A 134 -16.83 -5.72 6.85
N GLY A 135 -17.28 -6.95 6.64
CA GLY A 135 -17.91 -7.41 5.39
C GLY A 135 -19.37 -6.95 5.23
N GLY A 136 -20.06 -7.54 4.28
CA GLY A 136 -21.49 -7.27 4.02
C GLY A 136 -21.73 -5.97 3.25
N GLY A 137 -20.80 -5.58 2.37
CA GLY A 137 -20.91 -4.38 1.55
C GLY A 137 -19.66 -4.12 0.73
N VAL A 138 -19.20 -2.85 0.67
CA VAL A 138 -18.08 -2.44 -0.19
C VAL A 138 -16.77 -3.16 0.11
N ALA A 139 -16.55 -3.59 1.36
CA ALA A 139 -15.35 -4.33 1.73
C ALA A 139 -15.26 -5.72 1.08
N ASP A 140 -16.38 -6.28 0.63
CA ASP A 140 -16.38 -7.58 -0.04
C ASP A 140 -15.64 -7.48 -1.39
N ASP A 141 -15.67 -6.33 -2.05
CA ASP A 141 -14.89 -6.07 -3.28
C ASP A 141 -13.38 -6.01 -3.03
N TYR A 142 -12.93 -5.78 -1.79
CA TYR A 142 -11.51 -5.73 -1.40
C TYR A 142 -10.97 -7.09 -0.93
N GLN A 143 -11.85 -8.07 -0.75
CA GLN A 143 -11.52 -9.42 -0.29
C GLN A 143 -11.33 -10.37 -1.46
N VAL A 144 -10.61 -11.45 -1.19
CA VAL A 144 -10.50 -12.56 -2.13
C VAL A 144 -11.84 -13.26 -2.22
N GLN A 145 -12.39 -13.40 -3.42
CA GLN A 145 -13.61 -14.15 -3.71
C GLN A 145 -13.26 -15.40 -4.53
N ASP A 146 -14.17 -16.35 -4.64
CA ASP A 146 -13.99 -17.55 -5.47
C ASP A 146 -14.24 -17.23 -6.95
N VAL A 147 -13.28 -16.54 -7.55
CA VAL A 147 -13.29 -16.10 -8.94
C VAL A 147 -11.92 -16.36 -9.58
N PRO A 148 -11.81 -16.36 -10.92
CA PRO A 148 -10.50 -16.45 -11.57
C PRO A 148 -9.59 -15.29 -11.17
N HIS A 149 -8.40 -15.59 -10.65
CA HIS A 149 -7.43 -14.60 -10.17
C HIS A 149 -6.39 -14.25 -11.22
N GLY A 150 -6.06 -12.97 -11.31
CA GLY A 150 -4.91 -12.47 -12.06
C GLY A 150 -3.58 -12.77 -11.37
N THR A 151 -2.49 -12.46 -12.07
CA THR A 151 -1.12 -12.59 -11.56
C THR A 151 -0.54 -11.21 -11.26
N VAL A 152 0.22 -11.09 -10.17
CA VAL A 152 1.00 -9.89 -9.88
C VAL A 152 2.48 -10.18 -10.07
N GLU A 153 3.13 -9.39 -10.92
CA GLU A 153 4.55 -9.44 -11.16
C GLU A 153 5.24 -8.16 -10.67
N GLN A 154 6.47 -8.29 -10.16
CA GLN A 154 7.32 -7.17 -9.78
C GLN A 154 8.58 -7.20 -10.65
N LEU A 155 8.79 -6.11 -11.40
CA LEU A 155 9.86 -6.05 -12.39
C LEU A 155 10.76 -4.83 -12.17
N TRP A 156 12.01 -4.99 -12.58
CA TRP A 156 12.96 -3.91 -12.73
C TRP A 156 13.02 -3.44 -14.17
N TYR A 157 13.00 -2.13 -14.37
CA TYR A 157 13.19 -1.53 -15.69
C TYR A 157 14.33 -0.49 -15.65
N PRO A 158 15.13 -0.41 -16.71
CA PRO A 158 16.15 0.64 -16.81
C PRO A 158 15.47 1.98 -17.10
N SER A 159 15.80 3.01 -16.34
CA SER A 159 15.37 4.39 -16.60
C SER A 159 16.58 5.23 -17.00
N ALA A 160 16.59 5.71 -18.23
CA ALA A 160 17.63 6.60 -18.73
C ALA A 160 17.58 7.96 -18.02
N ALA A 161 16.37 8.44 -17.69
CA ALA A 161 16.16 9.70 -17.00
C ALA A 161 16.77 9.76 -15.60
N THR A 162 16.85 8.63 -14.89
CA THR A 162 17.43 8.56 -13.55
C THR A 162 18.81 7.91 -13.52
N GLY A 163 19.25 7.30 -14.61
CA GLY A 163 20.48 6.52 -14.69
C GLY A 163 20.49 5.26 -13.83
N THR A 164 19.32 4.80 -13.35
CA THR A 164 19.19 3.66 -12.44
C THR A 164 18.12 2.69 -12.90
N ALA A 165 18.21 1.43 -12.46
CA ALA A 165 17.08 0.52 -12.54
C ALA A 165 16.01 0.92 -11.51
N ARG A 166 14.75 0.90 -11.91
CA ARG A 166 13.59 1.26 -11.09
C ARG A 166 12.58 0.13 -11.10
N ARG A 167 11.78 0.04 -10.03
CA ARG A 167 10.81 -1.04 -9.85
C ARG A 167 9.40 -0.61 -10.19
N LEU A 168 8.62 -1.55 -10.70
CA LEU A 168 7.18 -1.43 -10.89
C LEU A 168 6.50 -2.75 -10.58
N SER A 169 5.23 -2.67 -10.16
CA SER A 169 4.34 -3.84 -10.03
C SER A 169 3.38 -3.86 -11.22
N VAL A 170 3.04 -5.06 -11.69
CA VAL A 170 2.11 -5.27 -12.81
C VAL A 170 1.09 -6.32 -12.41
N TYR A 171 -0.19 -5.97 -12.54
CA TYR A 171 -1.28 -6.94 -12.51
C TYR A 171 -1.61 -7.38 -13.93
N LEU A 172 -1.68 -8.68 -14.12
CA LEU A 172 -2.12 -9.34 -15.35
C LEU A 172 -3.46 -10.02 -15.09
N PRO A 173 -4.51 -9.77 -15.90
CA PRO A 173 -5.82 -10.39 -15.65
C PRO A 173 -5.76 -11.90 -15.85
N ALA A 174 -6.65 -12.67 -15.20
CA ALA A 174 -6.69 -14.13 -15.28
C ALA A 174 -6.73 -14.67 -16.74
N ALA A 175 -7.30 -13.88 -17.67
CA ALA A 175 -7.36 -14.21 -19.08
C ALA A 175 -6.04 -13.92 -19.85
N TYR A 176 -4.97 -13.48 -19.18
CA TYR A 176 -3.69 -13.19 -19.83
C TYR A 176 -2.94 -14.48 -20.14
N ASP A 177 -2.81 -14.80 -21.42
CA ASP A 177 -2.19 -16.04 -21.93
C ASP A 177 -0.87 -15.81 -22.70
N GLY A 178 -0.35 -14.57 -22.67
CA GLY A 178 0.83 -14.17 -23.44
C GLY A 178 0.61 -14.05 -24.96
N LYS A 179 -0.60 -14.28 -25.47
CA LYS A 179 -0.95 -14.19 -26.90
C LYS A 179 -1.90 -13.03 -27.17
N LYS A 180 -3.02 -12.98 -26.46
CA LYS A 180 -4.02 -11.91 -26.56
C LYS A 180 -3.45 -10.59 -26.03
N ARG A 181 -3.83 -9.48 -26.68
CA ARG A 181 -3.43 -8.13 -26.27
C ARG A 181 -4.50 -7.50 -25.39
N PHE A 182 -4.07 -6.76 -24.36
CA PHE A 182 -4.94 -6.11 -23.39
C PHE A 182 -4.70 -4.60 -23.35
N PRO A 183 -5.72 -3.80 -23.04
CA PRO A 183 -5.54 -2.39 -22.70
C PRO A 183 -4.76 -2.24 -21.39
N VAL A 184 -4.20 -1.07 -21.15
CA VAL A 184 -3.31 -0.81 -20.01
C VAL A 184 -3.76 0.39 -19.21
N LEU A 185 -3.93 0.19 -17.90
CA LEU A 185 -4.05 1.27 -16.92
C LEU A 185 -2.70 1.45 -16.20
N TYR A 186 -2.17 2.66 -16.19
CA TYR A 186 -1.07 3.08 -15.32
C TYR A 186 -1.66 3.73 -14.07
N LEU A 187 -1.44 3.11 -12.90
CA LEU A 187 -2.07 3.48 -11.63
C LEU A 187 -1.03 3.96 -10.63
N LEU A 188 -1.02 5.27 -10.32
CA LEU A 188 0.05 5.95 -9.63
C LEU A 188 -0.28 6.19 -8.16
N HIS A 189 0.69 5.89 -7.27
CA HIS A 189 0.57 6.08 -5.82
C HIS A 189 0.77 7.54 -5.40
N GLY A 190 0.43 7.87 -4.15
CA GLY A 190 0.61 9.17 -3.53
C GLY A 190 2.00 9.37 -2.92
N SER A 191 2.21 10.55 -2.36
CA SER A 191 3.44 10.90 -1.65
C SER A 191 3.75 9.90 -0.53
N GLY A 192 5.00 9.46 -0.43
CA GLY A 192 5.45 8.48 0.56
C GLY A 192 5.09 7.02 0.26
N GLY A 193 4.23 6.77 -0.74
CA GLY A 193 3.96 5.42 -1.25
C GLY A 193 5.07 4.92 -2.18
N ASP A 194 4.85 3.74 -2.73
CA ASP A 194 5.75 3.08 -3.67
C ASP A 194 4.95 2.14 -4.61
N GLU A 195 5.63 1.34 -5.42
CA GLU A 195 5.03 0.43 -6.38
C GLU A 195 4.14 -0.66 -5.79
N THR A 196 4.11 -0.82 -4.46
CA THR A 196 3.26 -1.79 -3.76
C THR A 196 1.99 -1.18 -3.18
N ALA A 197 1.92 0.15 -3.07
CA ALA A 197 0.86 0.84 -2.33
C ALA A 197 -0.56 0.51 -2.82
N TRP A 198 -0.79 0.49 -4.13
CA TRP A 198 -2.09 0.12 -4.69
C TRP A 198 -2.45 -1.35 -4.49
N LEU A 199 -1.45 -2.25 -4.43
CA LEU A 199 -1.68 -3.67 -4.15
C LEU A 199 -2.04 -3.89 -2.68
N GLU A 200 -1.25 -3.28 -1.78
CA GLU A 200 -1.36 -3.53 -0.34
C GLU A 200 -2.50 -2.71 0.31
N LEU A 201 -2.49 -1.41 0.12
CA LEU A 201 -3.47 -0.50 0.71
C LEU A 201 -4.73 -0.37 -0.15
N GLY A 202 -4.56 -0.27 -1.48
CA GLY A 202 -5.63 -0.13 -2.45
C GLY A 202 -6.36 -1.42 -2.79
N LYS A 203 -5.79 -2.58 -2.47
CA LYS A 203 -6.33 -3.91 -2.83
C LYS A 203 -6.65 -4.08 -4.32
N ALA A 204 -5.91 -3.38 -5.18
CA ALA A 204 -6.23 -3.23 -6.60
C ALA A 204 -6.37 -4.56 -7.35
N ALA A 205 -5.51 -5.56 -7.06
CA ALA A 205 -5.60 -6.87 -7.70
C ALA A 205 -6.94 -7.57 -7.40
N ARG A 206 -7.38 -7.55 -6.14
CA ARG A 206 -8.65 -8.16 -5.72
C ARG A 206 -9.85 -7.44 -6.32
N ILE A 207 -9.83 -6.10 -6.30
CA ILE A 207 -10.87 -5.27 -6.94
C ILE A 207 -10.99 -5.62 -8.42
N LEU A 208 -9.86 -5.76 -9.12
CA LEU A 208 -9.83 -6.10 -10.54
C LEU A 208 -10.38 -7.51 -10.79
N ASP A 209 -9.94 -8.51 -10.03
CA ASP A 209 -10.43 -9.88 -10.16
C ASP A 209 -11.95 -9.93 -10.00
N ASN A 210 -12.48 -9.31 -8.95
CA ASN A 210 -13.89 -9.30 -8.63
C ASN A 210 -14.73 -8.56 -9.70
N LEU A 211 -14.30 -7.37 -10.12
CA LEU A 211 -15.00 -6.59 -11.15
C LEU A 211 -14.95 -7.26 -12.54
N ILE A 212 -13.80 -7.85 -12.91
CA ILE A 212 -13.65 -8.56 -14.18
C ILE A 212 -14.53 -9.83 -14.19
N ALA A 213 -14.57 -10.57 -13.10
CA ALA A 213 -15.40 -11.79 -12.99
C ALA A 213 -16.89 -11.48 -13.12
N ARG A 214 -17.35 -10.33 -12.59
CA ARG A 214 -18.74 -9.87 -12.75
C ARG A 214 -19.03 -9.22 -14.11
N GLY A 215 -18.01 -9.07 -14.99
CA GLY A 215 -18.17 -8.39 -16.27
C GLY A 215 -18.33 -6.85 -16.14
N GLU A 216 -18.06 -6.30 -14.97
CA GLU A 216 -18.17 -4.88 -14.67
C GLU A 216 -16.95 -4.08 -15.15
N ALA A 217 -15.78 -4.70 -15.20
CA ALA A 217 -14.56 -4.13 -15.78
C ALA A 217 -14.06 -4.95 -16.98
N VAL A 218 -13.52 -4.25 -17.97
CA VAL A 218 -12.81 -4.90 -19.09
C VAL A 218 -11.51 -5.51 -18.57
N PRO A 219 -11.17 -6.77 -18.92
CA PRO A 219 -9.87 -7.32 -18.57
C PRO A 219 -8.73 -6.44 -19.10
N MET A 220 -7.85 -5.99 -18.19
CA MET A 220 -6.78 -5.04 -18.49
C MET A 220 -5.50 -5.38 -17.73
N ILE A 221 -4.37 -4.96 -18.25
CA ILE A 221 -3.09 -4.92 -17.54
C ILE A 221 -3.07 -3.65 -16.69
N VAL A 222 -2.67 -3.75 -15.41
CA VAL A 222 -2.49 -2.57 -14.57
C VAL A 222 -1.04 -2.46 -14.13
N VAL A 223 -0.42 -1.32 -14.42
CA VAL A 223 0.99 -1.04 -14.13
C VAL A 223 1.07 0.00 -13.02
N MET A 224 1.75 -0.35 -11.95
CA MET A 224 1.92 0.47 -10.75
C MET A 224 3.42 0.77 -10.58
N PRO A 225 3.95 1.82 -11.21
CA PRO A 225 5.35 2.19 -11.08
C PRO A 225 5.63 2.94 -9.79
N ASN A 226 6.88 2.89 -9.31
CA ASN A 226 7.33 3.80 -8.26
C ASN A 226 7.46 5.22 -8.81
N GLY A 227 6.64 6.14 -8.28
CA GLY A 227 6.59 7.55 -8.68
C GLY A 227 7.63 8.46 -8.00
N ASN A 228 8.39 7.93 -7.03
CA ASN A 228 9.41 8.70 -6.33
C ASN A 228 10.70 8.72 -7.15
N ILE A 229 11.04 9.85 -7.73
CA ILE A 229 12.20 9.93 -8.64
C ILE A 229 13.54 9.62 -7.96
N SER A 230 13.67 9.90 -6.66
CA SER A 230 14.87 9.65 -5.87
C SER A 230 14.95 8.28 -5.22
N VAL A 231 13.92 7.44 -5.34
CA VAL A 231 13.83 6.11 -4.73
C VAL A 231 13.50 5.08 -5.80
N SER A 232 14.35 4.07 -5.95
CA SER A 232 14.24 3.09 -7.04
C SER A 232 13.16 2.03 -6.82
N ALA A 233 12.87 1.70 -5.55
CA ALA A 233 11.93 0.65 -5.15
C ALA A 233 11.41 0.89 -3.72
N ALA A 234 10.43 0.08 -3.31
CA ALA A 234 9.91 0.05 -1.95
C ALA A 234 11.02 -0.16 -0.90
N PRO A 235 10.83 0.28 0.34
CA PRO A 235 11.79 0.09 1.43
C PRO A 235 12.20 -1.38 1.60
N GLY A 236 13.51 -1.63 1.67
CA GLY A 236 14.09 -2.97 1.79
C GLY A 236 14.29 -3.71 0.47
N GLU A 237 13.79 -3.19 -0.65
CA GLU A 237 13.83 -3.84 -1.96
C GLU A 237 15.03 -3.44 -2.83
N THR A 238 15.86 -2.51 -2.36
CA THR A 238 17.11 -2.13 -3.01
C THR A 238 18.16 -1.76 -1.97
N SER A 239 19.43 -1.99 -2.29
CA SER A 239 20.57 -1.55 -1.47
C SER A 239 20.92 -0.06 -1.67
N ALA A 240 20.23 0.63 -2.57
CA ALA A 240 20.48 2.02 -2.91
C ALA A 240 19.45 2.96 -2.27
N ASN A 241 19.86 4.21 -2.03
CA ASN A 241 19.01 5.31 -1.60
C ASN A 241 18.32 5.06 -0.22
N LEU A 242 17.21 5.74 0.01
CA LEU A 242 16.41 5.64 1.22
C LEU A 242 15.71 4.28 1.37
N ALA A 243 15.53 3.53 0.27
CA ALA A 243 14.88 2.23 0.28
C ALA A 243 15.68 1.15 1.03
N PHE A 244 16.99 1.30 1.17
CA PHE A 244 17.83 0.39 1.96
C PHE A 244 17.82 0.70 3.46
N ARG A 245 17.63 1.96 3.83
CA ARG A 245 17.67 2.37 5.23
C ARG A 245 16.34 2.06 5.90
N PRO A 246 16.30 1.37 7.05
CA PRO A 246 15.06 1.09 7.78
C PRO A 246 14.47 2.33 8.45
N VAL A 247 15.14 3.47 8.36
CA VAL A 247 14.64 4.75 8.86
C VAL A 247 13.88 5.44 7.74
N MET A 248 12.56 5.44 7.83
CA MET A 248 11.73 6.26 6.96
C MET A 248 11.94 7.72 7.38
N SER A 249 12.47 8.51 6.45
CA SER A 249 12.51 9.96 6.63
C SER A 249 11.08 10.49 6.48
N ASP A 250 10.61 11.29 7.44
CA ASP A 250 9.37 12.07 7.30
C ASP A 250 9.42 13.08 6.16
N ARG A 251 10.58 13.22 5.54
CA ARG A 251 10.79 14.10 4.39
C ARG A 251 10.49 13.34 3.11
N ILE A 252 9.36 13.61 2.54
CA ILE A 252 9.07 13.34 1.13
C ILE A 252 10.19 14.00 0.32
N PRO A 253 10.89 13.26 -0.57
CA PRO A 253 11.92 13.87 -1.40
C PRO A 253 11.33 15.08 -2.14
N GLY A 254 11.87 16.28 -1.89
CA GLY A 254 11.32 17.54 -2.39
C GLY A 254 11.41 17.73 -3.91
N ASN A 255 11.93 16.73 -4.64
CA ASN A 255 12.15 16.80 -6.08
C ASN A 255 11.11 16.05 -6.93
N TYR A 256 10.03 15.54 -6.34
CA TYR A 256 8.99 14.82 -7.09
C TYR A 256 8.24 15.70 -8.12
N LYS A 257 8.31 17.02 -7.98
CA LYS A 257 7.73 18.01 -8.89
C LYS A 257 8.78 18.72 -9.75
N ASN A 258 9.81 18.02 -10.17
CA ASN A 258 10.86 18.57 -11.04
C ASN A 258 10.63 18.25 -12.54
N GLY A 259 9.50 17.67 -12.91
CA GLY A 259 9.14 17.32 -14.27
C GLY A 259 9.82 16.07 -14.84
N THR A 260 10.81 15.52 -14.15
CA THR A 260 11.59 14.37 -14.65
C THR A 260 10.72 13.13 -14.80
N TYR A 261 9.84 12.86 -13.83
CA TYR A 261 8.99 11.66 -13.86
C TYR A 261 7.99 11.71 -14.99
N GLU A 262 7.34 12.86 -15.20
CA GLU A 262 6.37 13.05 -16.26
C GLU A 262 7.04 13.00 -17.64
N ALA A 263 8.17 13.66 -17.82
CA ALA A 263 8.93 13.65 -19.07
C ALA A 263 9.45 12.26 -19.43
N ALA A 264 9.86 11.48 -18.41
CA ALA A 264 10.40 10.12 -18.59
C ALA A 264 9.33 9.04 -18.72
N PHE A 265 8.05 9.35 -18.49
CA PHE A 265 6.99 8.34 -18.45
C PHE A 265 6.88 7.48 -19.72
N PRO A 266 7.16 7.97 -20.94
CA PRO A 266 7.25 7.14 -22.14
C PRO A 266 8.24 5.98 -22.07
N GLU A 267 9.28 6.04 -21.22
CA GLU A 267 10.20 4.92 -20.98
C GLU A 267 9.46 3.72 -20.36
N ILE A 268 8.58 4.01 -19.37
CA ILE A 268 7.74 3.00 -18.70
C ILE A 268 6.77 2.39 -19.72
N VAL A 269 6.08 3.22 -20.51
CA VAL A 269 5.16 2.75 -21.55
C VAL A 269 5.89 1.85 -22.55
N SER A 270 7.07 2.26 -23.01
CA SER A 270 7.88 1.49 -23.94
C SER A 270 8.36 0.17 -23.34
N PHE A 271 8.77 0.16 -22.07
CA PHE A 271 9.15 -1.06 -21.36
C PHE A 271 7.99 -2.04 -21.28
N VAL A 272 6.82 -1.58 -20.83
CA VAL A 272 5.60 -2.39 -20.69
C VAL A 272 5.15 -2.96 -22.05
N ASP A 273 5.18 -2.16 -23.10
CA ASP A 273 4.81 -2.58 -24.45
C ASP A 273 5.77 -3.62 -25.05
N ARG A 274 7.03 -3.64 -24.63
CA ARG A 274 8.00 -4.69 -25.04
C ARG A 274 7.86 -5.97 -24.23
N THR A 275 7.51 -5.83 -22.94
CA THR A 275 7.45 -6.95 -21.99
C THR A 275 6.13 -7.71 -22.08
N PHE A 276 5.02 -6.99 -22.24
CA PHE A 276 3.69 -7.57 -22.20
C PHE A 276 2.92 -7.43 -23.51
N ARG A 277 1.87 -8.22 -23.67
CA ARG A 277 0.95 -8.15 -24.81
C ARG A 277 -0.06 -7.02 -24.63
N THR A 278 0.35 -5.81 -24.92
CA THR A 278 -0.48 -4.60 -24.82
C THR A 278 -1.13 -4.24 -26.14
N VAL A 279 -2.31 -3.62 -26.09
CA VAL A 279 -2.88 -2.90 -27.25
C VAL A 279 -2.22 -1.53 -27.31
N ARG A 280 -1.30 -1.35 -28.27
CA ARG A 280 -0.45 -0.16 -28.42
C ARG A 280 -1.19 1.02 -29.09
N LYS A 281 -2.37 1.32 -28.60
CA LYS A 281 -3.19 2.46 -29.10
C LYS A 281 -3.51 3.39 -27.94
N ARG A 282 -3.59 4.67 -28.21
CA ARG A 282 -3.95 5.72 -27.28
C ARG A 282 -5.26 5.41 -26.56
N GLU A 283 -6.28 4.97 -27.31
CA GLU A 283 -7.62 4.64 -26.81
C GLU A 283 -7.63 3.42 -25.88
N SER A 284 -6.53 2.67 -25.83
CA SER A 284 -6.36 1.51 -24.98
C SER A 284 -5.36 1.76 -23.85
N ARG A 285 -5.03 3.04 -23.56
CA ARG A 285 -4.19 3.43 -22.43
C ARG A 285 -4.86 4.45 -21.54
N ALA A 286 -4.87 4.16 -20.24
CA ALA A 286 -5.34 5.04 -19.17
C ALA A 286 -4.20 5.36 -18.21
N VAL A 287 -4.23 6.55 -17.62
CA VAL A 287 -3.39 6.93 -16.49
C VAL A 287 -4.26 7.51 -15.38
N ALA A 288 -4.08 7.03 -14.17
CA ALA A 288 -4.80 7.50 -13.01
C ALA A 288 -3.91 7.43 -11.77
N GLY A 289 -4.26 8.19 -10.73
CA GLY A 289 -3.52 8.13 -9.49
C GLY A 289 -4.12 8.98 -8.38
N LEU A 290 -3.63 8.73 -7.16
CA LEU A 290 -4.07 9.43 -5.97
C LEU A 290 -3.06 10.50 -5.54
N SER A 291 -3.54 11.64 -5.03
CA SER A 291 -2.68 12.68 -4.43
C SER A 291 -1.55 13.14 -5.37
N MET A 292 -0.28 12.88 -5.03
CA MET A 292 0.88 13.06 -5.91
C MET A 292 0.72 12.31 -7.23
N GLY A 293 0.23 11.06 -7.20
CA GLY A 293 -0.06 10.29 -8.41
C GLY A 293 -1.14 10.91 -9.28
N GLY A 294 -2.13 11.59 -8.69
CA GLY A 294 -3.11 12.40 -9.42
C GLY A 294 -2.47 13.61 -10.11
N PHE A 295 -1.56 14.29 -9.43
CA PHE A 295 -0.74 15.36 -10.02
C PHE A 295 0.08 14.83 -11.21
N HIS A 296 0.81 13.73 -11.03
CA HIS A 296 1.57 13.10 -12.12
C HIS A 296 0.65 12.68 -13.28
N SER A 297 -0.51 12.06 -12.98
CA SER A 297 -1.47 11.61 -14.01
C SER A 297 -1.94 12.76 -14.89
N LEU A 298 -2.23 13.92 -14.29
CA LEU A 298 -2.60 15.12 -15.03
C LEU A 298 -1.49 15.50 -16.01
N TYR A 299 -0.27 15.73 -15.51
CA TYR A 299 0.80 16.25 -16.36
C TYR A 299 1.38 15.23 -17.32
N ILE A 300 1.34 13.94 -17.01
CA ILE A 300 1.65 12.87 -17.96
C ILE A 300 0.68 12.89 -19.13
N SER A 301 -0.63 12.93 -18.88
CA SER A 301 -1.63 12.96 -19.95
C SER A 301 -1.54 14.23 -20.81
N LEU A 302 -1.26 15.38 -20.19
CA LEU A 302 -1.14 16.66 -20.90
C LEU A 302 0.15 16.80 -21.72
N ASN A 303 1.27 16.26 -21.25
CA ASN A 303 2.54 16.31 -22.00
C ASN A 303 2.69 15.17 -23.01
N HIS A 304 1.93 14.10 -22.88
CA HIS A 304 1.93 12.96 -23.79
C HIS A 304 0.51 12.64 -24.31
N PRO A 305 -0.17 13.61 -24.95
CA PRO A 305 -1.58 13.46 -25.35
C PRO A 305 -1.79 12.37 -26.40
N ASP A 306 -0.72 11.91 -27.05
CA ASP A 306 -0.74 10.81 -28.03
C ASP A 306 -0.61 9.43 -27.37
N LEU A 307 -0.34 9.35 -26.08
CA LEU A 307 -0.19 8.08 -25.35
C LEU A 307 -1.48 7.68 -24.60
N PHE A 308 -2.25 8.64 -24.10
CA PHE A 308 -3.37 8.38 -23.20
C PHE A 308 -4.66 9.01 -23.70
N ALA A 309 -5.78 8.28 -23.56
CA ALA A 309 -7.12 8.80 -23.83
C ALA A 309 -8.01 8.89 -22.59
N TRP A 310 -7.59 8.30 -21.48
CA TRP A 310 -8.35 8.19 -20.24
C TRP A 310 -7.49 8.69 -19.08
N THR A 311 -8.02 9.60 -18.28
CA THR A 311 -7.29 10.21 -17.13
C THR A 311 -8.17 10.16 -15.89
N GLY A 312 -7.61 9.70 -14.78
CA GLY A 312 -8.26 9.65 -13.46
C GLY A 312 -7.45 10.42 -12.41
N LEU A 313 -8.09 11.37 -11.75
CA LEU A 313 -7.51 12.23 -10.72
C LEU A 313 -8.22 11.96 -9.39
N PHE A 314 -7.56 11.23 -8.47
CA PHE A 314 -8.10 10.87 -7.17
C PHE A 314 -7.47 11.74 -6.10
N SER A 315 -8.23 12.67 -5.51
CA SER A 315 -7.70 13.63 -4.52
C SER A 315 -6.38 14.26 -4.99
N ALA A 316 -6.33 14.75 -6.23
CA ALA A 316 -5.09 15.14 -6.89
C ALA A 316 -4.39 16.32 -6.21
N GLY A 317 -3.06 16.24 -6.04
CA GLY A 317 -2.23 17.25 -5.41
C GLY A 317 -1.92 18.46 -6.31
N LEU A 318 -2.94 19.14 -6.82
CA LEU A 318 -2.87 20.20 -7.83
C LEU A 318 -2.42 21.55 -7.27
N VAL A 319 -1.51 21.59 -6.33
CA VAL A 319 -1.03 22.82 -5.70
C VAL A 319 -0.13 23.59 -6.65
N SER A 320 -0.57 24.78 -7.08
CA SER A 320 0.09 25.63 -8.09
C SER A 320 1.47 26.17 -7.70
N GLN A 321 1.76 26.27 -6.40
CA GLN A 321 2.99 26.87 -5.87
C GLN A 321 4.29 26.17 -6.30
N PHE A 322 4.20 24.97 -6.87
CA PHE A 322 5.36 24.14 -7.22
C PHE A 322 5.56 24.00 -8.73
N ALA A 323 4.72 24.62 -9.55
CA ALA A 323 4.65 24.35 -10.99
C ALA A 323 5.17 25.52 -11.87
N SER A 324 5.69 26.60 -11.29
CA SER A 324 5.79 27.88 -12.02
C SER A 324 6.89 27.95 -13.07
N ASP A 325 7.96 27.15 -12.99
CA ASP A 325 9.16 27.41 -13.80
C ASP A 325 9.60 26.28 -14.77
N MET A 326 8.81 25.19 -14.88
CA MET A 326 9.21 24.05 -15.72
C MET A 326 8.25 23.87 -16.90
N SER A 327 8.80 23.64 -18.10
CA SER A 327 8.02 23.44 -19.33
C SER A 327 6.97 22.31 -19.24
N VAL A 328 7.25 21.28 -18.41
CA VAL A 328 6.33 20.18 -18.13
C VAL A 328 5.01 20.70 -17.51
N TYR A 329 5.09 21.72 -16.66
CA TYR A 329 3.96 22.27 -15.91
C TYR A 329 3.38 23.56 -16.49
N ALA A 330 4.12 24.19 -17.42
CA ALA A 330 3.72 25.43 -18.06
C ALA A 330 2.53 25.21 -18.99
N ASP A 331 1.79 26.30 -19.26
CA ASP A 331 0.71 26.38 -20.26
C ASP A 331 -0.37 25.31 -20.10
N ARG A 332 -0.72 24.98 -18.83
CA ARG A 332 -1.76 23.98 -18.54
C ARG A 332 -3.07 24.19 -19.32
N PRO A 333 -3.62 25.42 -19.43
CA PRO A 333 -4.84 25.64 -20.21
C PRO A 333 -4.69 25.24 -21.68
N ALA A 334 -3.59 25.62 -22.34
CA ALA A 334 -3.33 25.26 -23.74
C ALA A 334 -3.17 23.73 -23.90
N LYS A 335 -2.47 23.08 -22.99
CA LYS A 335 -2.29 21.61 -22.98
C LYS A 335 -3.62 20.87 -22.76
N LEU A 336 -4.51 21.38 -21.90
CA LEU A 336 -5.85 20.84 -21.71
C LEU A 336 -6.65 20.90 -23.00
N LEU A 337 -6.67 22.05 -23.69
CA LEU A 337 -7.33 22.19 -24.98
C LEU A 337 -6.77 21.22 -26.02
N GLN A 338 -5.46 21.12 -26.12
CA GLN A 338 -4.80 20.15 -27.02
C GLN A 338 -5.19 18.69 -26.68
N TYR A 339 -5.23 18.33 -25.39
CA TYR A 339 -5.64 16.99 -24.96
C TYR A 339 -7.10 16.69 -25.32
N ARG A 340 -8.00 17.68 -25.17
CA ARG A 340 -9.39 17.59 -25.62
C ARG A 340 -9.50 17.38 -27.13
N GLU A 341 -8.77 18.16 -27.93
CA GLU A 341 -8.76 18.08 -29.40
C GLU A 341 -8.25 16.74 -29.92
N LYS A 342 -7.30 16.13 -29.21
CA LYS A 342 -6.83 14.75 -29.48
C LYS A 342 -7.89 13.69 -29.19
N GLY A 343 -9.04 14.04 -28.60
CA GLY A 343 -10.15 13.15 -28.28
C GLY A 343 -9.97 12.43 -26.94
N CYS A 344 -9.96 13.20 -25.84
CA CYS A 344 -10.06 12.65 -24.49
C CYS A 344 -11.36 11.82 -24.36
N ARG A 345 -11.24 10.56 -23.96
CA ARG A 345 -12.39 9.65 -23.80
C ARG A 345 -13.04 9.77 -22.43
N LEU A 346 -12.22 9.97 -21.40
CA LEU A 346 -12.66 10.20 -20.03
C LEU A 346 -11.63 11.04 -19.29
N PHE A 347 -12.10 12.08 -18.66
CA PHE A 347 -11.36 12.84 -17.65
C PHE A 347 -12.17 12.79 -16.36
N TRP A 348 -11.72 12.00 -15.40
CA TRP A 348 -12.48 11.69 -14.20
C TRP A 348 -11.78 12.26 -12.97
N ILE A 349 -12.54 12.98 -12.14
CA ILE A 349 -12.05 13.64 -10.94
C ILE A 349 -12.87 13.16 -9.74
N ALA A 350 -12.19 12.72 -8.69
CA ALA A 350 -12.83 12.35 -7.44
C ALA A 350 -12.10 12.92 -6.24
N ILE A 351 -12.86 13.38 -5.24
CA ILE A 351 -12.31 13.92 -3.99
C ILE A 351 -13.32 13.85 -2.85
N GLY A 352 -12.83 13.64 -1.63
CA GLY A 352 -13.63 13.74 -0.42
C GLY A 352 -13.87 15.21 -0.03
N LYS A 353 -15.08 15.53 0.43
CA LYS A 353 -15.44 16.92 0.84
C LYS A 353 -14.59 17.44 2.00
N ASP A 354 -14.07 16.53 2.86
CA ASP A 354 -13.24 16.86 4.01
C ASP A 354 -11.73 16.70 3.69
N ASP A 355 -11.37 16.50 2.41
CA ASP A 355 -9.99 16.38 1.95
C ASP A 355 -9.30 17.75 1.98
N PHE A 356 -8.09 17.83 2.55
CA PHE A 356 -7.33 19.08 2.60
C PHE A 356 -6.97 19.64 1.21
N LEU A 357 -7.05 18.83 0.16
CA LEU A 357 -6.89 19.23 -1.24
C LEU A 357 -8.21 19.64 -1.92
N TYR A 358 -9.33 19.66 -1.18
CA TYR A 358 -10.64 19.97 -1.77
C TYR A 358 -10.65 21.33 -2.48
N GLY A 359 -10.10 22.36 -1.83
CA GLY A 359 -10.06 23.72 -2.39
C GLY A 359 -9.35 23.79 -3.74
N VAL A 360 -8.14 23.20 -3.84
CA VAL A 360 -7.36 23.24 -5.09
C VAL A 360 -8.00 22.40 -6.19
N ASN A 361 -8.72 21.32 -5.86
CA ASN A 361 -9.46 20.53 -6.84
C ASN A 361 -10.75 21.24 -7.30
N ARG A 362 -11.43 21.99 -6.42
CA ARG A 362 -12.55 22.87 -6.78
C ARG A 362 -12.09 23.95 -7.76
N ASP A 363 -10.97 24.61 -7.47
CA ASP A 363 -10.44 25.69 -8.30
C ASP A 363 -9.99 25.15 -9.68
N PHE A 364 -9.44 23.95 -9.73
CA PHE A 364 -9.11 23.27 -10.99
C PHE A 364 -10.37 22.93 -11.81
N ARG A 365 -11.45 22.46 -11.17
CA ARG A 365 -12.73 22.23 -11.87
C ARG A 365 -13.29 23.53 -12.45
N ALA A 366 -13.22 24.65 -11.72
CA ALA A 366 -13.62 25.95 -12.24
C ALA A 366 -12.78 26.36 -13.47
N GLU A 367 -11.48 26.02 -13.52
CA GLU A 367 -10.65 26.23 -14.71
C GLU A 367 -11.13 25.35 -15.89
N LEU A 368 -11.46 24.08 -15.65
CA LEU A 368 -12.01 23.20 -16.69
C LEU A 368 -13.35 23.70 -17.21
N ASP A 369 -14.23 24.18 -16.34
CA ASP A 369 -15.51 24.78 -16.69
C ASP A 369 -15.32 26.02 -17.58
N ALA A 370 -14.39 26.91 -17.22
CA ALA A 370 -14.04 28.09 -17.99
C ALA A 370 -13.49 27.78 -19.41
N LEU A 371 -12.80 26.64 -19.55
CA LEU A 371 -12.29 26.15 -20.83
C LEU A 371 -13.30 25.33 -21.63
N GLY A 372 -14.47 25.05 -21.08
CA GLY A 372 -15.44 24.11 -21.66
C GLY A 372 -14.86 22.71 -21.83
N PHE A 373 -13.96 22.29 -20.91
CA PHE A 373 -13.32 20.99 -20.95
C PHE A 373 -14.23 19.95 -20.29
N PRO A 374 -14.62 18.86 -20.98
CA PRO A 374 -15.52 17.86 -20.44
C PRO A 374 -14.82 16.99 -19.39
N TYR A 375 -15.46 16.80 -18.24
CA TYR A 375 -15.00 15.89 -17.18
C TYR A 375 -16.17 15.27 -16.42
N GLU A 376 -15.95 14.11 -15.81
CA GLU A 376 -16.85 13.53 -14.81
C GLU A 376 -16.33 13.85 -13.42
N TYR A 377 -17.22 14.24 -12.50
CA TYR A 377 -16.86 14.57 -11.12
C TYR A 377 -17.61 13.69 -10.14
N HIS A 378 -16.86 13.17 -9.16
CA HIS A 378 -17.41 12.44 -8.05
C HIS A 378 -16.93 13.03 -6.72
N GLU A 379 -17.88 13.40 -5.86
CA GLU A 379 -17.61 13.86 -4.51
C GLU A 379 -18.00 12.79 -3.49
N SER A 380 -17.09 12.41 -2.63
CA SER A 380 -17.36 11.51 -1.52
C SER A 380 -17.38 12.27 -0.19
N THR A 381 -17.82 11.60 0.85
CA THR A 381 -17.59 12.01 2.24
C THR A 381 -16.13 11.74 2.64
N ARG A 382 -15.74 12.15 3.84
CA ARG A 382 -14.40 11.96 4.43
C ARG A 382 -13.30 12.73 3.70
N GLY A 383 -12.05 12.50 4.14
CA GLY A 383 -10.86 13.22 3.71
C GLY A 383 -9.92 12.42 2.82
N HIS A 384 -8.64 12.67 2.97
CA HIS A 384 -7.54 12.11 2.19
C HIS A 384 -7.16 10.70 2.66
N LEU A 385 -8.00 9.71 2.34
CA LEU A 385 -7.96 8.37 2.94
C LEU A 385 -8.08 7.24 1.92
N TRP A 386 -7.46 6.10 2.21
CA TRP A 386 -7.48 4.91 1.37
C TRP A 386 -8.89 4.35 1.14
N CYS A 387 -9.81 4.48 2.09
CA CYS A 387 -11.21 4.07 1.89
C CYS A 387 -11.87 4.82 0.72
N ASN A 388 -11.60 6.13 0.56
CA ASN A 388 -12.06 6.90 -0.59
C ASN A 388 -11.39 6.42 -1.88
N TRP A 389 -10.07 6.22 -1.88
CA TRP A 389 -9.35 5.84 -3.12
C TRP A 389 -9.69 4.43 -3.58
N ARG A 390 -9.98 3.47 -2.69
CA ARG A 390 -10.53 2.16 -3.06
C ARG A 390 -11.89 2.31 -3.74
N GLN A 391 -12.79 3.13 -3.19
CA GLN A 391 -14.09 3.40 -3.81
C GLN A 391 -13.96 4.13 -5.14
N TYR A 392 -13.00 5.06 -5.28
CA TYR A 392 -12.73 5.71 -6.57
C TYR A 392 -12.25 4.70 -7.61
N LEU A 393 -11.40 3.78 -7.23
CA LEU A 393 -10.94 2.72 -8.13
C LEU A 393 -12.11 1.83 -8.58
N LEU A 394 -12.99 1.41 -7.65
CA LEU A 394 -14.21 0.64 -7.95
C LEU A 394 -15.12 1.36 -8.94
N GLN A 395 -15.23 2.69 -8.85
CA GLN A 395 -16.08 3.48 -9.74
C GLN A 395 -15.41 3.80 -11.07
N PHE A 396 -14.09 3.95 -11.10
CA PHE A 396 -13.32 4.32 -12.29
C PHE A 396 -13.11 3.15 -13.24
N LEU A 397 -12.73 1.96 -12.72
CA LEU A 397 -12.45 0.77 -13.54
C LEU A 397 -13.59 0.38 -14.50
N PRO A 398 -14.87 0.39 -14.09
CA PRO A 398 -15.99 0.07 -14.99
C PRO A 398 -16.18 1.02 -16.16
N ARG A 399 -15.58 2.22 -16.12
CA ARG A 399 -15.69 3.23 -17.19
C ARG A 399 -14.64 3.06 -18.26
N LEU A 400 -13.55 2.35 -17.97
CA LEU A 400 -12.38 2.26 -18.85
C LEU A 400 -12.60 1.32 -20.04
N PHE A 401 -12.12 1.73 -21.21
CA PHE A 401 -11.96 0.91 -22.42
C PHE A 401 -13.27 0.38 -23.02
N ARG A 402 -14.37 1.07 -22.77
CA ARG A 402 -15.72 0.78 -23.33
C ARG A 402 -16.03 1.66 -24.53
#